data_5af02892a697d87efdf0e0bc6e163cb1
#
_entry.id   5af02892a697d87efdf0e0bc6e163cb1
#
_cell.length_a   1.000
_cell.length_b   1.000
_cell.length_c   1.000
_cell.angle_alpha   90.00
_cell.angle_beta   90.00
_cell.angle_gamma   90.00
#
_symmetry.space_group_name_H-M   'P 1'
#
loop_
_entity.id
_entity.type
_entity.pdbx_description
1 polymer ?
#
loop_
_entity_poly.entity_id
_entity_poly.type
_entity_poly.pdbx_seq_one_letter_code
_entity_poly.pdbx_strand_id
1 'polypeptide(L)'
;MTILVEPTEVTTYEKEQKNYDPHLATLVRAIFGPKLGKFKFCHMSSANGVGIELFQFIEPASELRSEENNFEYWKTGYSHICLTEPNIEGLADQIASTGGKRRTDVMELASGSGKKFCFCEDPFGNVIEIYSHSYEEFWANAQRLS
;
A
#
# COMPACT_ATOMS: atom_id res chain seq x y z
N MET A 1 7.97 3.97 15.34
CA MET A 1 8.14 4.79 14.11
C MET A 1 8.40 3.82 12.97
N THR A 2 7.42 3.59 12.13
CA THR A 2 7.61 2.75 10.93
C THR A 2 8.11 3.66 9.83
N ILE A 3 9.40 3.64 9.57
CA ILE A 3 9.97 4.34 8.43
C ILE A 3 9.83 3.36 7.26
N LEU A 4 9.01 3.70 6.29
CA LEU A 4 9.09 3.05 4.98
C LEU A 4 10.45 3.43 4.41
N VAL A 5 11.29 2.42 4.20
CA VAL A 5 12.57 2.64 3.52
C VAL A 5 12.25 3.11 2.11
N GLU A 6 13.04 4.03 1.60
CA GLU A 6 12.95 4.50 0.22
C GLU A 6 12.81 3.30 -0.74
N PRO A 7 11.94 3.40 -1.77
CA PRO A 7 11.78 2.33 -2.73
C PRO A 7 13.13 2.02 -3.40
N THR A 8 13.35 0.75 -3.68
CA THR A 8 14.49 0.33 -4.49
C THR A 8 14.39 0.94 -5.90
N GLU A 9 15.47 0.90 -6.66
CA GLU A 9 15.44 1.28 -8.06
C GLU A 9 14.33 0.50 -8.80
N VAL A 10 13.57 1.21 -9.64
CA VAL A 10 12.50 0.60 -10.42
C VAL A 10 13.09 -0.32 -11.48
N THR A 11 12.81 -1.59 -11.38
CA THR A 11 13.25 -2.63 -12.32
C THR A 11 12.16 -2.91 -13.34
N THR A 12 12.55 -3.12 -14.60
CA THR A 12 11.63 -3.51 -15.67
C THR A 12 11.87 -4.97 -16.06
N TYR A 13 10.82 -5.78 -16.07
CA TYR A 13 10.82 -7.10 -16.68
C TYR A 13 10.14 -7.06 -18.03
N GLU A 14 10.74 -7.70 -19.05
CA GLU A 14 10.20 -7.85 -20.39
C GLU A 14 10.52 -9.25 -20.92
N LYS A 15 9.49 -10.02 -21.26
CA LYS A 15 9.57 -11.45 -21.61
C LYS A 15 10.55 -11.78 -22.74
N GLU A 16 10.71 -10.86 -23.70
CA GLU A 16 11.53 -11.07 -24.89
C GLU A 16 12.92 -10.44 -24.80
N GLN A 17 13.30 -9.94 -23.63
CA GLN A 17 14.61 -9.30 -23.46
C GLN A 17 15.72 -10.34 -23.47
N LYS A 18 16.61 -10.26 -24.48
CA LYS A 18 17.66 -11.26 -24.77
C LYS A 18 18.68 -11.53 -23.65
N ASN A 19 18.75 -10.68 -22.64
CA ASN A 19 19.75 -10.75 -21.57
C ASN A 19 19.16 -11.16 -20.20
N TYR A 20 17.95 -11.66 -20.15
CA TYR A 20 17.36 -12.13 -18.90
C TYR A 20 17.89 -13.51 -18.52
N ASP A 21 18.17 -13.66 -17.22
CA ASP A 21 18.45 -14.97 -16.64
C ASP A 21 17.24 -15.91 -16.92
N PRO A 22 17.44 -17.07 -17.59
CA PRO A 22 16.38 -18.03 -17.85
C PRO A 22 15.66 -18.50 -16.60
N HIS A 23 16.34 -18.51 -15.45
CA HIS A 23 15.76 -18.84 -14.16
C HIS A 23 14.71 -17.80 -13.72
N LEU A 24 15.01 -16.51 -13.87
CA LEU A 24 14.07 -15.44 -13.55
C LEU A 24 12.82 -15.51 -14.44
N ALA A 25 12.98 -15.78 -15.73
CA ALA A 25 11.85 -15.97 -16.63
C ALA A 25 10.95 -17.14 -16.19
N THR A 26 11.56 -18.22 -15.70
CA THR A 26 10.81 -19.37 -15.16
C THR A 26 10.05 -19.00 -13.89
N LEU A 27 10.66 -18.27 -12.97
CA LEU A 27 10.02 -17.80 -11.74
C LEU A 27 8.84 -16.87 -12.04
N VAL A 28 9.06 -15.87 -12.88
CA VAL A 28 8.00 -14.92 -13.27
C VAL A 28 6.81 -15.64 -13.90
N ARG A 29 7.08 -16.62 -14.77
CA ARG A 29 6.02 -17.43 -15.39
C ARG A 29 5.28 -18.31 -14.38
N ALA A 30 5.98 -18.85 -13.39
CA ALA A 30 5.36 -19.64 -12.32
C ALA A 30 4.45 -18.79 -11.43
N ILE A 31 4.86 -17.54 -11.12
CA ILE A 31 4.12 -16.63 -10.24
C ILE A 31 2.91 -16.02 -10.96
N PHE A 32 3.10 -15.47 -12.14
CA PHE A 32 2.10 -14.65 -12.85
C PHE A 32 1.42 -15.37 -14.03
N GLY A 33 1.91 -16.54 -14.41
CA GLY A 33 1.38 -17.33 -15.51
C GLY A 33 1.90 -16.90 -16.89
N PRO A 34 1.42 -17.57 -17.96
CA PRO A 34 2.00 -17.44 -19.31
C PRO A 34 1.60 -16.16 -20.04
N LYS A 35 0.56 -15.45 -19.57
CA LYS A 35 0.03 -14.24 -20.23
C LYS A 35 0.87 -13.00 -19.94
N LEU A 36 1.68 -13.03 -18.88
CA LEU A 36 2.50 -11.87 -18.52
C LEU A 36 3.62 -11.64 -19.54
N GLY A 37 3.67 -10.43 -20.10
CA GLY A 37 4.70 -9.99 -21.03
C GLY A 37 5.65 -8.96 -20.46
N LYS A 38 5.10 -7.92 -19.80
CA LYS A 38 5.91 -6.80 -19.32
C LYS A 38 5.34 -6.15 -18.07
N PHE A 39 6.20 -5.83 -17.10
CA PHE A 39 5.85 -5.03 -15.91
C PHE A 39 7.07 -4.29 -15.37
N LYS A 40 6.80 -3.27 -14.55
CA LYS A 40 7.78 -2.62 -13.70
C LYS A 40 7.48 -2.95 -12.25
N PHE A 41 8.51 -3.01 -11.43
CA PHE A 41 8.35 -3.26 -10.00
C PHE A 41 9.42 -2.58 -9.18
N CYS A 42 9.10 -2.32 -7.92
CA CYS A 42 10.07 -1.93 -6.91
C CYS A 42 9.69 -2.54 -5.56
N HIS A 43 10.65 -2.61 -4.68
CA HIS A 43 10.47 -3.12 -3.32
C HIS A 43 10.55 -1.97 -2.33
N MET A 44 9.69 -2.03 -1.33
CA MET A 44 9.73 -1.18 -0.15
C MET A 44 9.77 -2.07 1.08
N SER A 45 10.42 -1.64 2.13
CA SER A 45 10.43 -2.37 3.39
C SER A 45 10.08 -1.46 4.56
N SER A 46 9.30 -2.00 5.48
CA SER A 46 9.06 -1.35 6.76
C SER A 46 10.19 -1.68 7.75
N ALA A 47 10.32 -0.85 8.80
CA ALA A 47 11.32 -1.07 9.84
C ALA A 47 11.12 -2.37 10.65
N ASN A 48 9.95 -3.00 10.55
CA ASN A 48 9.59 -4.24 11.25
C ASN A 48 9.70 -5.51 10.37
N GLY A 49 10.34 -5.40 9.19
CA GLY A 49 10.58 -6.54 8.30
C GLY A 49 9.42 -6.90 7.37
N VAL A 50 8.35 -6.10 7.31
CA VAL A 50 7.28 -6.28 6.32
C VAL A 50 7.72 -5.67 4.99
N GLY A 51 7.65 -6.45 3.91
CA GLY A 51 7.90 -5.99 2.54
C GLY A 51 6.61 -5.56 1.85
N ILE A 52 6.71 -4.54 1.01
CA ILE A 52 5.66 -4.12 0.09
C ILE A 52 6.27 -4.11 -1.30
N GLU A 53 5.67 -4.84 -2.22
CA GLU A 53 6.06 -4.85 -3.63
C GLU A 53 5.04 -4.05 -4.43
N LEU A 54 5.53 -3.09 -5.21
CA LEU A 54 4.69 -2.30 -6.10
C LEU A 54 4.91 -2.78 -7.54
N PHE A 55 3.82 -3.12 -8.23
CA PHE A 55 3.84 -3.57 -9.61
C PHE A 55 3.06 -2.62 -10.50
N GLN A 56 3.65 -2.26 -11.63
CA GLN A 56 2.96 -1.62 -12.75
C GLN A 56 2.93 -2.62 -13.91
N PHE A 57 1.80 -3.29 -14.11
CA PHE A 57 1.63 -4.20 -15.25
C PHE A 57 1.41 -3.38 -16.53
N ILE A 58 2.18 -3.72 -17.57
CA ILE A 58 2.18 -3.05 -18.87
C ILE A 58 1.57 -3.97 -19.91
N GLU A 59 1.88 -5.29 -19.83
CA GLU A 59 1.37 -6.31 -20.73
C GLU A 59 1.06 -7.61 -19.95
N PRO A 60 -0.24 -7.91 -19.73
CA PRO A 60 -1.41 -7.06 -19.98
C PRO A 60 -1.39 -5.77 -19.15
N ALA A 61 -2.03 -4.71 -19.65
CA ALA A 61 -2.14 -3.46 -18.90
C ALA A 61 -3.00 -3.65 -17.64
N SER A 62 -2.66 -2.90 -16.58
CA SER A 62 -3.49 -2.87 -15.37
C SER A 62 -4.87 -2.29 -15.67
N GLU A 63 -5.90 -2.93 -15.15
CA GLU A 63 -7.26 -2.41 -15.16
C GLU A 63 -7.54 -1.73 -13.82
N LEU A 64 -7.97 -0.47 -13.88
CA LEU A 64 -8.37 0.27 -12.68
C LEU A 64 -9.72 -0.26 -12.18
N ARG A 65 -9.85 -0.38 -10.88
CA ARG A 65 -11.15 -0.62 -10.25
C ARG A 65 -12.05 0.61 -10.47
N SER A 66 -13.37 0.41 -10.61
CA SER A 66 -14.29 1.54 -10.63
C SER A 66 -14.26 2.24 -9.25
N GLU A 67 -14.36 3.58 -9.25
CA GLU A 67 -14.35 4.37 -8.01
C GLU A 67 -15.44 3.94 -7.01
N GLU A 68 -16.60 3.48 -7.52
CA GLU A 68 -17.71 2.99 -6.72
C GLU A 68 -17.36 1.74 -5.89
N ASN A 69 -16.37 0.95 -6.30
CA ASN A 69 -16.01 -0.31 -5.69
C ASN A 69 -14.84 -0.24 -4.70
N ASN A 70 -14.22 0.91 -4.52
CA ASN A 70 -12.99 1.02 -3.74
C ASN A 70 -13.21 0.87 -2.22
N PHE A 71 -14.44 1.00 -1.73
CA PHE A 71 -14.74 0.93 -0.31
C PHE A 71 -15.85 -0.08 0.04
N GLU A 72 -15.97 -1.11 -0.75
CA GLU A 72 -16.90 -2.23 -0.46
C GLU A 72 -16.28 -3.15 0.61
N TYR A 73 -16.14 -2.63 1.84
CA TYR A 73 -15.51 -3.34 2.96
C TYR A 73 -16.20 -4.66 3.34
N TRP A 74 -17.43 -4.87 2.89
CA TRP A 74 -18.19 -6.11 3.08
C TRP A 74 -17.79 -7.23 2.11
N LYS A 75 -16.99 -6.95 1.09
CA LYS A 75 -16.45 -7.98 0.19
C LYS A 75 -15.24 -8.66 0.81
N THR A 76 -15.13 -9.96 0.59
CA THR A 76 -14.00 -10.74 1.08
C THR A 76 -12.69 -10.30 0.43
N GLY A 77 -11.60 -10.30 1.20
CA GLY A 77 -10.25 -9.92 0.75
C GLY A 77 -9.62 -8.88 1.68
N TYR A 78 -8.47 -8.38 1.28
CA TYR A 78 -7.82 -7.26 1.98
C TYR A 78 -8.58 -5.97 1.68
N SER A 79 -8.97 -5.22 2.73
CA SER A 79 -9.67 -3.94 2.57
C SER A 79 -8.68 -2.76 2.54
N HIS A 80 -7.68 -2.77 3.40
CA HIS A 80 -6.70 -1.69 3.51
C HIS A 80 -5.39 -2.17 4.14
N ILE A 81 -4.36 -1.36 4.03
CA ILE A 81 -3.13 -1.45 4.82
C ILE A 81 -3.10 -0.32 5.85
N CYS A 82 -2.48 -0.57 7.01
CA CYS A 82 -2.31 0.46 8.03
C CYS A 82 -0.84 0.86 8.14
N LEU A 83 -0.60 2.17 8.11
CA LEU A 83 0.72 2.78 8.24
C LEU A 83 0.78 3.65 9.50
N THR A 84 1.98 3.81 10.05
CA THR A 84 2.20 4.71 11.18
C THR A 84 2.98 5.93 10.73
N GLU A 85 2.38 7.12 10.89
CA GLU A 85 3.02 8.40 10.63
C GLU A 85 2.56 9.44 11.68
N PRO A 86 3.46 9.88 12.58
CA PRO A 86 3.09 10.89 13.59
C PRO A 86 2.56 12.19 13.01
N ASN A 87 3.07 12.63 11.85
CA ASN A 87 2.57 13.77 11.11
C ASN A 87 1.48 13.35 10.12
N ILE A 88 0.35 12.86 10.64
CA ILE A 88 -0.79 12.37 9.85
C ILE A 88 -1.27 13.40 8.81
N GLU A 89 -1.44 14.67 9.22
CA GLU A 89 -1.92 15.72 8.33
C GLU A 89 -0.96 15.91 7.15
N GLY A 90 0.35 15.98 7.43
CA GLY A 90 1.36 16.12 6.39
C GLY A 90 1.36 14.96 5.40
N LEU A 91 1.23 13.71 5.87
CA LEU A 91 1.16 12.56 4.98
C LEU A 91 -0.14 12.54 4.17
N ALA A 92 -1.27 12.83 4.80
CA ALA A 92 -2.57 12.88 4.11
C ALA A 92 -2.59 13.95 3.02
N ASP A 93 -2.01 15.13 3.28
CA ASP A 93 -1.87 16.21 2.28
C ASP A 93 -0.91 15.81 1.16
N GLN A 94 0.18 15.13 1.48
CA GLN A 94 1.11 14.61 0.48
C GLN A 94 0.43 13.59 -0.44
N ILE A 95 -0.33 12.66 0.11
CA ILE A 95 -1.10 11.68 -0.68
C ILE A 95 -2.07 12.43 -1.62
N ALA A 96 -2.82 13.40 -1.11
CA ALA A 96 -3.77 14.18 -1.92
C ALA A 96 -3.06 14.96 -3.03
N SER A 97 -1.90 15.58 -2.75
CA SER A 97 -1.14 16.36 -3.73
C SER A 97 -0.49 15.51 -4.82
N THR A 98 -0.30 14.21 -4.59
CA THR A 98 0.31 13.26 -5.54
C THR A 98 -0.70 12.41 -6.31
N GLY A 99 -1.97 12.82 -6.33
CA GLY A 99 -3.03 12.18 -7.11
C GLY A 99 -3.89 11.17 -6.35
N GLY A 100 -3.59 10.92 -5.08
CA GLY A 100 -4.47 10.21 -4.17
C GLY A 100 -5.57 11.14 -3.61
N LYS A 101 -6.27 10.68 -2.59
CA LYS A 101 -7.28 11.50 -1.90
C LYS A 101 -7.41 11.16 -0.42
N ARG A 102 -7.84 12.15 0.37
CA ARG A 102 -8.30 11.93 1.75
C ARG A 102 -9.74 11.42 1.69
N ARG A 103 -10.03 10.34 2.42
CA ARG A 103 -11.39 9.80 2.57
C ARG A 103 -12.08 10.33 3.81
N THR A 104 -11.32 10.56 4.86
CA THR A 104 -11.84 11.09 6.13
C THR A 104 -10.98 12.25 6.61
N ASP A 105 -11.57 13.08 7.45
CA ASP A 105 -10.78 13.98 8.30
C ASP A 105 -9.89 13.16 9.25
N VAL A 106 -8.90 13.84 9.85
CA VAL A 106 -8.13 13.26 10.95
C VAL A 106 -9.00 13.24 12.19
N MET A 107 -9.21 12.06 12.75
CA MET A 107 -10.08 11.81 13.90
C MET A 107 -9.30 11.22 15.06
N GLU A 108 -9.77 11.41 16.29
CA GLU A 108 -9.28 10.65 17.44
C GLU A 108 -10.10 9.38 17.64
N LEU A 109 -9.41 8.28 17.98
CA LEU A 109 -10.07 7.01 18.26
C LEU A 109 -10.96 7.11 19.51
N ALA A 110 -10.49 7.82 20.53
CA ALA A 110 -11.26 8.16 21.70
C ALA A 110 -10.98 9.63 22.05
N SER A 111 -12.00 10.37 22.42
CA SER A 111 -11.89 11.80 22.73
C SER A 111 -10.82 12.07 23.78
N GLY A 112 -9.89 12.96 23.47
CA GLY A 112 -8.78 13.34 24.36
C GLY A 112 -7.66 12.32 24.49
N SER A 113 -7.66 11.24 23.68
CA SER A 113 -6.60 10.23 23.72
C SER A 113 -5.30 10.70 23.06
N GLY A 114 -5.35 11.70 22.20
CA GLY A 114 -4.25 12.10 21.32
C GLY A 114 -3.92 11.08 20.23
N LYS A 115 -4.54 9.90 20.24
CA LYS A 115 -4.35 8.84 19.26
C LYS A 115 -5.23 9.10 18.05
N LYS A 116 -4.62 9.54 16.96
CA LYS A 116 -5.32 10.01 15.76
C LYS A 116 -5.17 9.01 14.62
N PHE A 117 -6.17 8.99 13.75
CA PHE A 117 -6.17 8.20 12.52
C PHE A 117 -6.93 8.91 11.40
N CYS A 118 -6.67 8.51 10.17
CA CYS A 118 -7.47 8.89 9.01
C CYS A 118 -7.35 7.81 7.92
N PHE A 119 -8.29 7.85 6.97
CA PHE A 119 -8.26 7.04 5.77
C PHE A 119 -7.95 7.88 4.54
N CYS A 120 -7.06 7.37 3.71
CA CYS A 120 -6.69 7.92 2.42
C CYS A 120 -6.85 6.86 1.32
N GLU A 121 -6.73 7.27 0.08
CA GLU A 121 -6.55 6.39 -1.07
C GLU A 121 -5.33 6.82 -1.86
N ASP A 122 -4.61 5.85 -2.41
CA ASP A 122 -3.62 6.11 -3.44
C ASP A 122 -4.29 6.45 -4.79
N PRO A 123 -3.52 6.88 -5.82
CA PRO A 123 -4.09 7.20 -7.14
C PRO A 123 -4.79 6.04 -7.86
N PHE A 124 -4.64 4.82 -7.35
CA PHE A 124 -5.21 3.60 -7.93
C PHE A 124 -6.41 3.06 -7.14
N GLY A 125 -6.81 3.78 -6.08
CA GLY A 125 -7.95 3.43 -5.24
C GLY A 125 -7.63 2.41 -4.13
N ASN A 126 -6.36 2.13 -3.86
CA ASN A 126 -6.01 1.32 -2.70
C ASN A 126 -6.19 2.14 -1.42
N VAL A 127 -6.88 1.55 -0.46
CA VAL A 127 -7.20 2.23 0.81
C VAL A 127 -6.02 2.11 1.78
N ILE A 128 -5.65 3.24 2.36
CA ILE A 128 -4.55 3.36 3.31
C ILE A 128 -5.12 3.98 4.59
N GLU A 129 -5.00 3.26 5.70
CA GLU A 129 -5.26 3.80 7.04
C GLU A 129 -3.95 4.34 7.62
N ILE A 130 -3.99 5.51 8.23
CA ILE A 130 -2.82 6.14 8.82
C ILE A 130 -3.08 6.36 10.31
N TYR A 131 -2.15 5.90 11.14
CA TYR A 131 -2.15 6.09 12.60
C TYR A 131 -1.02 7.03 13.05
N SER A 132 -1.32 7.90 14.01
CA SER A 132 -0.30 8.77 14.63
C SER A 132 0.69 8.04 15.54
N HIS A 133 0.35 6.87 16.02
CA HIS A 133 1.14 6.03 16.94
C HIS A 133 1.24 4.61 16.37
N SER A 134 2.13 3.80 16.91
CA SER A 134 2.26 2.42 16.45
C SER A 134 0.98 1.62 16.67
N TYR A 135 0.81 0.56 15.88
CA TYR A 135 -0.37 -0.30 16.00
C TYR A 135 -0.48 -0.94 17.38
N GLU A 136 0.66 -1.27 18.00
CA GLU A 136 0.74 -1.80 19.34
C GLU A 136 0.26 -0.78 20.39
N GLU A 137 0.62 0.49 20.24
CA GLU A 137 0.16 1.56 21.15
C GLU A 137 -1.34 1.80 21.04
N PHE A 138 -1.93 1.57 19.88
CA PHE A 138 -3.38 1.64 19.73
C PHE A 138 -4.08 0.44 20.35
N TRP A 139 -3.59 -0.79 20.15
CA TRP A 139 -4.36 -2.01 20.33
C TRP A 139 -3.79 -3.00 21.35
N ALA A 140 -2.47 -3.13 21.50
CA ALA A 140 -1.88 -4.20 22.29
C ALA A 140 -2.14 -4.06 23.81
N ASN A 141 -2.28 -2.82 24.32
CA ASN A 141 -2.53 -2.51 25.72
C ASN A 141 -3.81 -1.70 25.92
N ALA A 142 -4.66 -1.63 24.90
CA ALA A 142 -5.96 -1.01 25.05
C ALA A 142 -6.77 -1.84 26.05
N GLN A 143 -7.04 -1.29 27.24
CA GLN A 143 -8.10 -1.83 28.08
C GLN A 143 -9.35 -1.94 27.20
N ARG A 144 -9.91 -3.15 27.11
CA ARG A 144 -11.11 -3.38 26.33
C ARG A 144 -12.11 -2.30 26.71
N LEU A 145 -12.48 -1.51 25.72
CA LEU A 145 -13.60 -0.59 25.85
C LEU A 145 -14.83 -1.45 26.14
N SER A 146 -15.15 -1.57 27.42
CA SER A 146 -16.34 -2.29 27.92
C SER A 146 -17.56 -1.44 27.73
#